data_ef56a588fea940cf637631c8e9445489
#
_entry.id   ef56a588fea940cf637631c8e9445489
#
_cell.length_a   1.000
_cell.length_b   1.000
_cell.length_c   1.000
_cell.angle_alpha   90.00
_cell.angle_beta   90.00
_cell.angle_gamma   90.00
#
_symmetry.space_group_name_H-M   'P 1'
#
loop_
_entity.id
_entity.type
_entity.pdbx_description
1 polymer ?
#
loop_
_entity_poly.entity_id
_entity_poly.type
_entity_poly.pdbx_seq_one_letter_code
_entity_poly.pdbx_strand_id
1 'polypeptide(L)'
;FNEKIGSPNHVGVGLRYIETSQQTNWLPEIIKIYLSSNGSIDFEELLRSGDQNIDWFLKDYLGKRKSFDIKISGLEKLNDSIRFSVISRDQRKIPVLIGLIKDDKIIKEQWVTLGKSDTIITWEQKKADFVAINPNINFPEGIKSNNWRPINTPLGIKPLKFTLIKDSENLKREQILFHPVFDFNIYDGITSGIRFYNSRIKNRAFEFDFHPQY
;
A
#
# COMPACT_ATOMS: atom_id res chain seq x y z
N PHE A 1 2.86 28.74 -2.08
CA PHE A 1 2.69 27.56 -2.93
C PHE A 1 3.38 26.33 -2.32
N ASN A 2 4.58 26.49 -1.75
CA ASN A 2 5.38 25.38 -1.23
C ASN A 2 4.84 24.68 0.02
N GLU A 3 3.98 25.31 0.80
CA GLU A 3 3.43 24.72 2.03
C GLU A 3 2.28 23.72 1.80
N LYS A 4 1.66 23.72 0.62
CA LYS A 4 0.48 22.88 0.31
C LYS A 4 0.82 21.57 -0.42
N ILE A 5 1.93 21.51 -1.14
CA ILE A 5 2.19 20.44 -2.12
C ILE A 5 2.95 19.24 -1.52
N GLY A 6 3.52 19.35 -0.33
CA GLY A 6 4.31 18.26 0.25
C GLY A 6 5.73 18.18 -0.34
N SER A 7 6.45 17.11 -0.02
CA SER A 7 7.82 16.94 -0.54
C SER A 7 7.82 16.63 -2.04
N PRO A 8 8.86 17.04 -2.79
CA PRO A 8 9.02 16.73 -4.22
C PRO A 8 8.86 15.23 -4.53
N ASN A 9 9.34 14.35 -3.65
CA ASN A 9 9.19 12.91 -3.79
C ASN A 9 7.73 12.46 -3.73
N HIS A 10 6.93 13.07 -2.86
CA HIS A 10 5.49 12.76 -2.77
C HIS A 10 4.76 13.13 -4.06
N VAL A 11 5.02 14.33 -4.58
CA VAL A 11 4.44 14.78 -5.85
C VAL A 11 4.87 13.87 -6.99
N GLY A 12 6.16 13.56 -7.11
CA GLY A 12 6.68 12.69 -8.18
C GLY A 12 6.09 11.29 -8.18
N VAL A 13 5.91 10.68 -6.99
CA VAL A 13 5.22 9.38 -6.87
C VAL A 13 3.77 9.48 -7.34
N GLY A 14 3.07 10.54 -6.97
CA GLY A 14 1.68 10.75 -7.38
C GLY A 14 1.51 11.00 -8.88
N LEU A 15 2.38 11.78 -9.50
CA LEU A 15 2.38 12.00 -10.95
C LEU A 15 2.60 10.68 -11.72
N ARG A 16 3.56 9.87 -11.27
CA ARG A 16 3.78 8.53 -11.84
C ARG A 16 2.60 7.61 -11.66
N TYR A 17 1.91 7.73 -10.53
CA TYR A 17 0.69 6.96 -10.28
C TYR A 17 -0.44 7.35 -11.23
N ILE A 18 -0.63 8.64 -11.52
CA ILE A 18 -1.59 9.11 -12.52
C ILE A 18 -1.29 8.46 -13.87
N GLU A 19 -0.07 8.59 -14.36
CA GLU A 19 0.37 8.03 -15.63
C GLU A 19 0.07 6.54 -15.72
N THR A 20 0.40 5.79 -14.66
CA THR A 20 0.14 4.35 -14.58
C THR A 20 -1.36 4.04 -14.54
N SER A 21 -2.15 4.79 -13.78
CA SER A 21 -3.59 4.54 -13.61
C SER A 21 -4.40 4.81 -14.86
N GLN A 22 -3.90 5.68 -15.71
CA GLN A 22 -4.55 6.09 -16.97
C GLN A 22 -3.95 5.39 -18.18
N GLN A 23 -2.90 4.59 -17.98
CA GLN A 23 -2.18 3.87 -19.04
C GLN A 23 -1.70 4.82 -20.16
N THR A 24 -1.28 6.01 -19.78
CA THR A 24 -0.81 7.06 -20.69
C THR A 24 0.65 7.39 -20.41
N ASN A 25 1.31 7.99 -21.37
CA ASN A 25 2.68 8.51 -21.24
C ASN A 25 2.67 10.04 -21.33
N TRP A 26 1.89 10.68 -20.49
CA TRP A 26 1.63 12.12 -20.53
C TRP A 26 2.68 13.00 -19.83
N LEU A 27 3.44 12.45 -18.91
CA LEU A 27 4.48 13.21 -18.19
C LEU A 27 5.48 13.89 -19.13
N PRO A 28 6.04 13.24 -20.17
CA PRO A 28 6.90 13.90 -21.13
C PRO A 28 6.24 15.06 -21.88
N GLU A 29 4.95 14.95 -22.18
CA GLU A 29 4.19 16.01 -22.85
C GLU A 29 4.01 17.23 -21.94
N ILE A 30 3.63 17.00 -20.69
CA ILE A 30 3.53 18.06 -19.67
C ILE A 30 4.87 18.76 -19.45
N ILE A 31 5.96 18.03 -19.40
CA ILE A 31 7.29 18.61 -19.28
C ILE A 31 7.61 19.51 -20.48
N LYS A 32 7.28 19.08 -21.70
CA LYS A 32 7.44 19.92 -22.91
C LYS A 32 6.63 21.20 -22.85
N ILE A 33 5.37 21.13 -22.41
CA ILE A 33 4.50 22.30 -22.25
C ILE A 33 5.11 23.26 -21.24
N TYR A 34 5.55 22.77 -20.09
CA TYR A 34 6.20 23.59 -19.06
C TYR A 34 7.46 24.30 -19.59
N LEU A 35 8.31 23.57 -20.29
CA LEU A 35 9.53 24.13 -20.87
C LEU A 35 9.23 25.18 -21.97
N SER A 36 8.22 24.95 -22.81
CA SER A 36 7.81 25.89 -23.85
C SER A 36 7.15 27.17 -23.30
N SER A 37 6.55 27.08 -22.11
CA SER A 37 5.97 28.24 -21.42
C SER A 37 6.99 29.11 -20.68
N ASN A 38 8.28 28.78 -20.74
CA ASN A 38 9.33 29.38 -19.92
C ASN A 38 9.01 29.38 -18.39
N GLY A 39 8.27 28.35 -17.94
CA GLY A 39 7.87 28.21 -16.55
C GLY A 39 6.79 29.20 -16.08
N SER A 40 6.10 29.87 -16.98
CA SER A 40 5.06 30.86 -16.66
C SER A 40 3.68 30.23 -16.41
N ILE A 41 3.48 28.97 -16.75
CA ILE A 41 2.21 28.25 -16.55
C ILE A 41 2.06 27.81 -15.08
N ASP A 42 0.85 27.96 -14.53
CA ASP A 42 0.54 27.46 -13.19
C ASP A 42 0.53 25.93 -13.16
N PHE A 43 0.93 25.37 -12.01
CA PHE A 43 1.05 23.91 -11.87
C PHE A 43 -0.27 23.16 -12.06
N GLU A 44 -1.37 23.70 -11.55
CA GLU A 44 -2.69 23.08 -11.74
C GLU A 44 -3.15 23.16 -13.20
N GLU A 45 -2.97 24.31 -13.84
CA GLU A 45 -3.26 24.51 -15.26
C GLU A 45 -2.44 23.58 -16.14
N LEU A 46 -1.14 23.46 -15.83
CA LEU A 46 -0.24 22.53 -16.50
C LEU A 46 -0.73 21.09 -16.43
N LEU A 47 -1.12 20.63 -15.23
CA LEU A 47 -1.62 19.26 -15.06
C LEU A 47 -2.95 19.03 -15.79
N ARG A 48 -3.83 20.04 -15.84
CA ARG A 48 -5.13 19.96 -16.54
C ARG A 48 -5.00 20.01 -18.06
N SER A 49 -3.92 20.56 -18.58
CA SER A 49 -3.66 20.59 -20.03
C SER A 49 -3.50 19.20 -20.64
N GLY A 50 -3.21 18.20 -19.82
CA GLY A 50 -3.11 16.79 -20.26
C GLY A 50 -4.45 16.08 -20.45
N ASP A 51 -5.59 16.78 -20.39
CA ASP A 51 -6.98 16.26 -20.54
C ASP A 51 -7.28 15.02 -19.68
N GLN A 52 -6.75 15.01 -18.47
CA GLN A 52 -6.85 13.87 -17.57
C GLN A 52 -7.75 14.18 -16.38
N ASN A 53 -8.51 13.20 -15.92
CA ASN A 53 -9.29 13.34 -14.68
C ASN A 53 -8.35 13.28 -13.47
N ILE A 54 -7.77 14.43 -13.13
CA ILE A 54 -6.81 14.60 -12.03
C ILE A 54 -7.43 15.18 -10.76
N ASP A 55 -8.73 15.37 -10.73
CA ASP A 55 -9.41 15.96 -9.55
C ASP A 55 -9.10 15.22 -8.26
N TRP A 56 -9.06 13.88 -8.30
CA TRP A 56 -8.69 13.08 -7.15
C TRP A 56 -7.25 13.38 -6.69
N PHE A 57 -6.34 13.60 -7.62
CA PHE A 57 -4.96 13.92 -7.32
C PHE A 57 -4.84 15.28 -6.64
N LEU A 58 -5.45 16.31 -7.21
CA LEU A 58 -5.39 17.65 -6.67
C LEU A 58 -6.10 17.76 -5.31
N LYS A 59 -7.32 17.21 -5.20
CA LYS A 59 -8.17 17.34 -4.00
C LYS A 59 -7.84 16.33 -2.91
N ASP A 60 -7.65 15.07 -3.29
CA ASP A 60 -7.52 13.98 -2.32
C ASP A 60 -6.06 13.59 -2.05
N TYR A 61 -5.20 13.66 -3.04
CA TYR A 61 -3.79 13.31 -2.88
C TYR A 61 -2.95 14.49 -2.36
N LEU A 62 -2.94 15.59 -3.07
CA LEU A 62 -2.17 16.78 -2.67
C LEU A 62 -2.86 17.60 -1.58
N GLY A 63 -4.19 17.72 -1.62
CA GLY A 63 -4.95 18.57 -0.70
C GLY A 63 -5.06 18.05 0.73
N LYS A 64 -4.90 16.77 0.97
CA LYS A 64 -5.00 16.15 2.30
C LYS A 64 -3.64 15.63 2.75
N ARG A 65 -3.11 16.15 3.86
CA ARG A 65 -1.80 15.76 4.42
C ARG A 65 -1.75 14.34 5.02
N LYS A 66 -2.88 13.63 5.09
CA LYS A 66 -2.93 12.27 5.65
C LYS A 66 -2.54 11.24 4.60
N SER A 67 -1.73 10.27 4.99
CA SER A 67 -1.44 9.09 4.18
C SER A 67 -2.74 8.33 3.86
N PHE A 68 -2.77 7.68 2.71
CA PHE A 68 -3.88 6.81 2.35
C PHE A 68 -3.85 5.52 3.20
N ASP A 69 -5.02 4.96 3.44
CA ASP A 69 -5.17 3.62 4.02
C ASP A 69 -6.29 2.91 3.26
N ILE A 70 -5.90 2.03 2.36
CA ILE A 70 -6.78 1.22 1.54
C ILE A 70 -6.61 -0.23 1.98
N LYS A 71 -7.70 -0.97 2.09
CA LYS A 71 -7.63 -2.36 2.55
C LYS A 71 -8.59 -3.27 1.80
N ILE A 72 -8.23 -4.55 1.74
CA ILE A 72 -9.14 -5.62 1.35
C ILE A 72 -9.86 -6.11 2.60
N SER A 73 -11.18 -6.25 2.51
CA SER A 73 -12.05 -6.74 3.59
C SER A 73 -13.06 -7.75 3.06
N GLY A 74 -13.62 -8.58 3.94
CA GLY A 74 -14.72 -9.48 3.63
C GLY A 74 -14.41 -10.45 2.49
N LEU A 75 -13.19 -11.02 2.43
CA LEU A 75 -12.84 -11.99 1.40
C LEU A 75 -13.54 -13.30 1.69
N GLU A 76 -14.44 -13.67 0.78
CA GLU A 76 -15.23 -14.90 0.81
C GLU A 76 -14.90 -15.73 -0.43
N LYS A 77 -14.71 -17.02 -0.23
CA LYS A 77 -14.55 -17.98 -1.31
C LYS A 77 -15.89 -18.62 -1.61
N LEU A 78 -16.36 -18.41 -2.82
CA LEU A 78 -17.50 -19.09 -3.41
C LEU A 78 -16.97 -20.24 -4.29
N ASN A 79 -17.80 -21.16 -4.76
CA ASN A 79 -17.34 -22.37 -5.48
C ASN A 79 -16.19 -22.08 -6.46
N ASP A 80 -16.46 -21.36 -7.53
CA ASP A 80 -15.48 -21.03 -8.59
C ASP A 80 -15.10 -19.54 -8.61
N SER A 81 -15.52 -18.78 -7.61
CA SER A 81 -15.29 -17.34 -7.52
C SER A 81 -14.87 -16.90 -6.13
N ILE A 82 -14.34 -15.70 -6.05
CA ILE A 82 -14.07 -14.99 -4.80
C ILE A 82 -14.83 -13.68 -4.81
N ARG A 83 -15.34 -13.30 -3.65
CA ARG A 83 -15.98 -12.02 -3.39
C ARG A 83 -15.22 -11.30 -2.30
N PHE A 84 -14.96 -10.03 -2.50
CA PHE A 84 -14.27 -9.20 -1.52
C PHE A 84 -14.65 -7.73 -1.68
N SER A 85 -14.41 -6.94 -0.65
CA SER A 85 -14.59 -5.50 -0.66
C SER A 85 -13.25 -4.78 -0.63
N VAL A 86 -13.13 -3.68 -1.37
CA VAL A 86 -12.02 -2.75 -1.29
C VAL A 86 -12.52 -1.46 -0.65
N ILE A 87 -11.88 -1.06 0.43
CA ILE A 87 -12.31 0.03 1.29
C ILE A 87 -11.21 1.07 1.38
N SER A 88 -11.56 2.34 1.11
CA SER A 88 -10.74 3.49 1.47
C SER A 88 -11.22 4.01 2.83
N ARG A 89 -10.40 3.88 3.88
CA ARG A 89 -10.78 4.34 5.23
C ARG A 89 -11.11 5.82 5.31
N ASP A 90 -10.46 6.60 4.47
CA ASP A 90 -10.66 8.05 4.41
C ASP A 90 -11.80 8.46 3.46
N GLN A 91 -12.50 7.51 2.85
CA GLN A 91 -13.56 7.74 1.87
C GLN A 91 -13.13 8.63 0.69
N ARG A 92 -11.86 8.53 0.33
CA ARG A 92 -11.29 9.31 -0.79
C ARG A 92 -11.59 8.64 -2.12
N LYS A 93 -11.84 9.47 -3.12
CA LYS A 93 -12.06 9.02 -4.49
C LYS A 93 -10.72 8.82 -5.19
N ILE A 94 -10.26 7.59 -5.31
CA ILE A 94 -8.92 7.26 -5.83
C ILE A 94 -9.02 6.05 -6.74
N PRO A 95 -8.39 6.06 -7.94
CA PRO A 95 -8.22 4.85 -8.72
C PRO A 95 -7.21 3.93 -8.03
N VAL A 96 -7.49 2.64 -8.00
CA VAL A 96 -6.59 1.60 -7.47
C VAL A 96 -6.53 0.42 -8.43
N LEU A 97 -5.37 -0.17 -8.57
CA LEU A 97 -5.20 -1.42 -9.30
C LEU A 97 -5.46 -2.60 -8.36
N ILE A 98 -6.33 -3.49 -8.75
CA ILE A 98 -6.60 -4.72 -8.02
C ILE A 98 -6.09 -5.88 -8.85
N GLY A 99 -5.31 -6.77 -8.25
CA GLY A 99 -4.72 -7.92 -8.92
C GLY A 99 -5.01 -9.24 -8.22
N LEU A 100 -5.22 -10.28 -9.02
CA LEU A 100 -5.09 -11.68 -8.59
C LEU A 100 -3.66 -12.14 -8.84
N ILE A 101 -3.05 -12.70 -7.82
CA ILE A 101 -1.65 -13.11 -7.84
C ILE A 101 -1.56 -14.63 -7.71
N LYS A 102 -0.79 -15.25 -8.58
CA LYS A 102 -0.40 -16.65 -8.53
C LYS A 102 1.08 -16.81 -8.82
N ASP A 103 1.79 -17.59 -8.02
CA ASP A 103 3.24 -17.85 -8.22
C ASP A 103 4.03 -16.54 -8.46
N ASP A 104 3.72 -15.49 -7.66
CA ASP A 104 4.30 -14.15 -7.74
C ASP A 104 3.99 -13.35 -9.03
N LYS A 105 3.12 -13.85 -9.89
CA LYS A 105 2.69 -13.19 -11.10
C LYS A 105 1.25 -12.70 -11.01
N ILE A 106 0.98 -11.55 -11.61
CA ILE A 106 -0.40 -11.05 -11.77
C ILE A 106 -1.05 -11.87 -12.89
N ILE A 107 -2.13 -12.58 -12.57
CA ILE A 107 -2.89 -13.39 -13.54
C ILE A 107 -4.19 -12.71 -14.00
N LYS A 108 -4.65 -11.72 -13.25
CA LYS A 108 -5.78 -10.85 -13.58
C LYS A 108 -5.59 -9.52 -12.88
N GLU A 109 -5.92 -8.44 -13.54
CA GLU A 109 -5.91 -7.10 -12.94
C GLU A 109 -7.05 -6.24 -13.46
N GLN A 110 -7.45 -5.25 -12.66
CA GLN A 110 -8.47 -4.28 -13.01
C GLN A 110 -8.29 -3.00 -12.22
N TRP A 111 -8.36 -1.86 -12.91
CA TRP A 111 -8.46 -0.55 -12.27
C TRP A 111 -9.88 -0.30 -11.79
N VAL A 112 -10.00 0.17 -10.56
CA VAL A 112 -11.27 0.50 -9.91
C VAL A 112 -11.14 1.83 -9.23
N THR A 113 -12.09 2.74 -9.45
CA THR A 113 -12.15 4.00 -8.71
C THR A 113 -12.93 3.79 -7.43
N LEU A 114 -12.26 3.94 -6.29
CA LEU A 114 -12.90 3.89 -4.98
C LEU A 114 -13.77 5.13 -4.77
N GLY A 115 -14.76 5.02 -3.91
CA GLY A 115 -15.68 6.09 -3.56
C GLY A 115 -15.91 6.19 -2.05
N LYS A 116 -17.04 6.77 -1.66
CA LYS A 116 -17.45 6.88 -0.26
C LYS A 116 -17.95 5.54 0.32
N SER A 117 -18.40 4.63 -0.53
CA SER A 117 -18.88 3.29 -0.16
C SER A 117 -17.85 2.23 -0.51
N ASP A 118 -17.95 1.10 0.16
CA ASP A 118 -17.14 -0.07 -0.13
C ASP A 118 -17.38 -0.53 -1.57
N THR A 119 -16.31 -0.84 -2.28
CA THR A 119 -16.40 -1.39 -3.62
C THR A 119 -16.35 -2.91 -3.54
N ILE A 120 -17.46 -3.56 -3.87
CA ILE A 120 -17.57 -5.03 -3.86
C ILE A 120 -17.17 -5.55 -5.23
N ILE A 121 -16.30 -6.55 -5.23
CA ILE A 121 -15.77 -7.20 -6.43
C ILE A 121 -16.00 -8.70 -6.32
N THR A 122 -16.48 -9.29 -7.42
CA THR A 122 -16.61 -10.74 -7.56
C THR A 122 -15.84 -11.18 -8.79
N TRP A 123 -14.88 -12.07 -8.60
CA TRP A 123 -14.04 -12.61 -9.65
C TRP A 123 -14.01 -14.13 -9.66
N GLU A 124 -13.96 -14.72 -10.85
CA GLU A 124 -13.64 -16.14 -10.97
C GLU A 124 -12.26 -16.43 -10.36
N GLN A 125 -12.20 -17.45 -9.54
CA GLN A 125 -10.98 -17.86 -8.87
C GLN A 125 -10.19 -18.85 -9.75
N LYS A 126 -9.29 -18.33 -10.57
CA LYS A 126 -8.36 -19.14 -11.36
C LYS A 126 -7.15 -19.58 -10.53
N LYS A 127 -7.36 -20.37 -9.46
CA LYS A 127 -6.26 -20.90 -8.61
C LYS A 127 -5.28 -19.82 -8.12
N ALA A 128 -5.77 -18.62 -7.82
CA ALA A 128 -4.94 -17.54 -7.30
C ALA A 128 -4.57 -17.76 -5.83
N ASP A 129 -3.42 -17.26 -5.43
CA ASP A 129 -2.91 -17.34 -4.06
C ASP A 129 -3.32 -16.13 -3.23
N PHE A 130 -3.29 -14.94 -3.85
CA PHE A 130 -3.60 -13.67 -3.19
C PHE A 130 -4.48 -12.77 -4.06
N VAL A 131 -5.27 -11.95 -3.38
CA VAL A 131 -5.78 -10.68 -3.91
C VAL A 131 -4.87 -9.57 -3.38
N ALA A 132 -4.51 -8.63 -4.24
CA ALA A 132 -3.66 -7.51 -3.87
C ALA A 132 -4.18 -6.19 -4.42
N ILE A 133 -4.00 -5.11 -3.65
CA ILE A 133 -4.20 -3.73 -4.10
C ILE A 133 -2.84 -3.16 -4.48
N ASN A 134 -2.78 -2.50 -5.64
CA ASN A 134 -1.57 -1.90 -6.19
C ASN A 134 -0.35 -2.86 -6.17
N PRO A 135 -0.50 -4.11 -6.63
CA PRO A 135 0.64 -5.01 -6.73
C PRO A 135 1.67 -4.39 -7.68
N ASN A 136 2.93 -4.30 -7.26
CA ASN A 136 4.03 -3.74 -8.05
C ASN A 136 3.94 -2.21 -8.36
N ILE A 137 2.94 -1.50 -7.82
CA ILE A 137 2.82 -0.05 -7.97
C ILE A 137 3.22 0.63 -6.66
N ASN A 138 4.11 1.62 -6.78
CA ASN A 138 4.46 2.43 -5.63
C ASN A 138 3.39 3.51 -5.42
N PHE A 139 2.62 3.35 -4.36
CA PHE A 139 1.62 4.30 -3.91
C PHE A 139 1.93 4.71 -2.47
N PRO A 140 1.85 5.99 -2.10
CA PRO A 140 2.16 6.48 -0.76
C PRO A 140 1.05 6.13 0.23
N GLU A 141 1.12 4.95 0.75
CA GLU A 141 0.19 4.39 1.71
C GLU A 141 0.88 4.11 3.04
N GLY A 142 0.22 4.44 4.14
CA GLY A 142 0.78 4.26 5.47
C GLY A 142 0.88 2.79 5.87
N ILE A 143 -0.13 1.98 5.54
CA ILE A 143 -0.20 0.57 5.93
C ILE A 143 -0.38 -0.28 4.66
N LYS A 144 0.71 -0.81 4.13
CA LYS A 144 0.68 -1.67 2.92
C LYS A 144 0.37 -3.13 3.23
N SER A 145 0.52 -3.55 4.49
CA SER A 145 0.29 -4.95 4.87
C SER A 145 -1.16 -5.39 4.72
N ASN A 146 -2.15 -4.49 4.81
CA ASN A 146 -3.57 -4.78 4.65
C ASN A 146 -4.03 -4.85 3.19
N ASN A 147 -3.16 -4.53 2.22
CA ASN A 147 -3.41 -4.56 0.78
C ASN A 147 -3.30 -5.96 0.17
N TRP A 148 -2.76 -6.92 0.90
CA TRP A 148 -2.56 -8.28 0.43
C TRP A 148 -3.37 -9.25 1.29
N ARG A 149 -4.26 -10.01 0.65
CA ARG A 149 -5.07 -11.04 1.33
C ARG A 149 -4.87 -12.39 0.65
N PRO A 150 -4.47 -13.43 1.41
CA PRO A 150 -4.42 -14.78 0.88
C PRO A 150 -5.83 -15.34 0.67
N ILE A 151 -6.02 -16.11 -0.38
CA ILE A 151 -7.31 -16.68 -0.76
C ILE A 151 -7.52 -18.05 -0.13
N ASN A 152 -6.45 -18.85 -0.02
CA ASN A 152 -6.52 -20.26 0.35
C ASN A 152 -6.11 -20.53 1.81
N THR A 153 -6.04 -19.52 2.65
CA THR A 153 -5.74 -19.69 4.07
C THR A 153 -6.99 -19.52 4.93
N PRO A 154 -7.10 -20.22 6.06
CA PRO A 154 -8.21 -20.03 6.99
C PRO A 154 -8.32 -18.55 7.41
N LEU A 155 -9.54 -18.00 7.41
CA LEU A 155 -9.85 -16.62 7.79
C LEU A 155 -9.05 -15.54 7.03
N GLY A 156 -8.41 -15.87 5.89
CA GLY A 156 -7.57 -14.94 5.15
C GLY A 156 -6.33 -14.48 5.94
N ILE A 157 -5.86 -15.28 6.90
CA ILE A 157 -4.68 -14.97 7.71
C ILE A 157 -3.42 -15.31 6.91
N LYS A 158 -2.49 -14.37 6.86
CA LYS A 158 -1.21 -14.58 6.20
C LYS A 158 -0.35 -15.59 6.97
N PRO A 159 0.41 -16.45 6.27
CA PRO A 159 1.35 -17.33 6.92
C PRO A 159 2.38 -16.57 7.76
N LEU A 160 2.67 -17.07 8.95
CA LEU A 160 3.69 -16.51 9.82
C LEU A 160 5.10 -16.75 9.25
N LYS A 161 5.99 -15.80 9.47
CA LYS A 161 7.41 -15.90 9.17
C LYS A 161 8.23 -15.33 10.31
N PHE A 162 9.05 -16.16 10.93
CA PHE A 162 10.06 -15.70 11.89
C PHE A 162 11.28 -15.17 11.15
N THR A 163 11.77 -14.02 11.56
CA THR A 163 12.89 -13.35 10.89
C THR A 163 13.84 -12.77 11.93
N LEU A 164 15.12 -13.13 11.84
CA LEU A 164 16.16 -12.60 12.73
C LEU A 164 16.56 -11.18 12.28
N ILE A 165 16.32 -10.20 13.12
CA ILE A 165 16.79 -8.78 12.99
C ILE A 165 16.47 -8.08 11.65
N LYS A 166 15.92 -8.75 10.66
CA LYS A 166 15.76 -8.19 9.31
C LYS A 166 14.50 -7.34 9.17
N ASP A 167 14.64 -6.07 8.88
CA ASP A 167 13.55 -5.12 8.67
C ASP A 167 13.10 -4.99 7.20
N SER A 168 13.03 -6.08 6.47
CA SER A 168 12.48 -6.07 5.12
C SER A 168 11.03 -6.54 5.15
N GLU A 169 10.10 -5.64 4.82
CA GLU A 169 8.67 -5.94 4.83
C GLU A 169 8.32 -6.99 3.78
N ASN A 170 7.64 -8.05 4.21
CA ASN A 170 7.04 -9.04 3.32
C ASN A 170 5.51 -8.91 3.36
N LEU A 171 4.93 -8.36 2.30
CA LEU A 171 3.49 -8.10 2.22
C LEU A 171 2.63 -9.37 2.17
N LYS A 172 3.23 -10.53 1.85
CA LYS A 172 2.55 -11.83 1.73
C LYS A 172 2.57 -12.64 3.03
N ARG A 173 3.35 -12.23 4.03
CA ARG A 173 3.52 -12.95 5.29
C ARG A 173 3.42 -12.02 6.48
N GLU A 174 2.87 -12.53 7.58
CA GLU A 174 3.00 -11.86 8.87
C GLU A 174 4.36 -12.19 9.46
N GLN A 175 5.21 -11.18 9.68
CA GLN A 175 6.55 -11.39 10.19
C GLN A 175 6.59 -11.12 11.68
N ILE A 176 7.18 -12.07 12.39
CA ILE A 176 7.60 -11.93 13.78
C ILE A 176 9.11 -11.80 13.77
N LEU A 177 9.60 -10.66 14.17
CA LEU A 177 11.02 -10.40 14.31
C LEU A 177 11.48 -10.93 15.66
N PHE A 178 12.70 -11.45 15.72
CA PHE A 178 13.28 -11.88 16.98
C PHE A 178 14.78 -11.62 17.02
N HIS A 179 15.32 -11.41 18.20
CA HIS A 179 16.74 -11.36 18.45
C HIS A 179 17.06 -11.81 19.88
N PRO A 180 18.25 -12.38 20.12
CA PRO A 180 18.70 -12.65 21.46
C PRO A 180 18.95 -11.34 22.20
N VAL A 181 18.69 -11.35 23.49
CA VAL A 181 18.94 -10.25 24.40
C VAL A 181 19.76 -10.75 25.57
N PHE A 182 20.75 -9.96 25.93
CA PHE A 182 21.58 -10.19 27.12
C PHE A 182 21.52 -8.93 27.98
N ASP A 183 21.21 -9.10 29.24
CA ASP A 183 21.20 -8.03 30.21
C ASP A 183 22.11 -8.38 31.38
N PHE A 184 22.65 -7.38 32.05
CA PHE A 184 23.48 -7.56 33.23
C PHE A 184 22.87 -6.81 34.42
N ASN A 185 22.58 -7.56 35.47
CA ASN A 185 22.09 -7.02 36.73
C ASN A 185 23.08 -7.41 37.83
N ILE A 186 23.36 -6.45 38.73
CA ILE A 186 24.31 -6.64 39.86
C ILE A 186 23.85 -7.76 40.81
N TYR A 187 22.54 -8.03 40.89
CA TYR A 187 22.00 -9.03 41.81
C TYR A 187 21.96 -10.44 41.21
N ASP A 188 21.61 -10.54 39.93
CA ASP A 188 21.37 -11.85 39.24
C ASP A 188 22.47 -12.21 38.25
N GLY A 189 23.44 -11.31 38.02
CA GLY A 189 24.49 -11.50 37.04
C GLY A 189 24.00 -11.30 35.61
N ILE A 190 24.37 -12.20 34.71
CA ILE A 190 23.95 -12.16 33.30
C ILE A 190 22.64 -12.89 33.13
N THR A 191 21.62 -12.19 32.68
CA THR A 191 20.35 -12.74 32.20
C THR A 191 20.36 -12.84 30.70
N SER A 192 19.83 -13.91 30.15
CA SER A 192 19.68 -14.12 28.71
C SER A 192 18.21 -14.28 28.35
N GLY A 193 17.81 -13.81 27.18
CA GLY A 193 16.45 -13.90 26.71
C GLY A 193 16.32 -13.81 25.21
N ILE A 194 15.08 -13.87 24.74
CA ILE A 194 14.75 -13.68 23.34
C ILE A 194 13.63 -12.65 23.26
N ARG A 195 13.84 -11.58 22.49
CA ARG A 195 12.81 -10.61 22.23
C ARG A 195 12.07 -10.94 20.93
N PHE A 196 10.73 -11.00 21.01
CA PHE A 196 9.84 -11.16 19.87
C PHE A 196 9.06 -9.89 19.66
N TYR A 197 9.05 -9.36 18.45
CA TYR A 197 8.35 -8.11 18.15
C TYR A 197 7.90 -8.08 16.70
N ASN A 198 6.94 -7.21 16.41
CA ASN A 198 6.48 -6.97 15.04
C ASN A 198 6.55 -5.49 14.66
N SER A 199 6.97 -4.62 15.57
CA SER A 199 7.11 -3.19 15.27
C SER A 199 8.25 -2.96 14.27
N ARG A 200 8.05 -1.98 13.37
CA ARG A 200 8.95 -1.65 12.27
C ARG A 200 8.98 -0.16 12.05
N ILE A 201 9.83 0.29 11.12
CA ILE A 201 9.87 1.68 10.65
C ILE A 201 8.50 2.13 10.13
N LYS A 202 7.71 1.23 9.53
CA LYS A 202 6.34 1.53 9.07
C LYS A 202 5.31 1.09 10.09
N ASN A 203 4.30 1.94 10.32
CA ASN A 203 3.18 1.69 11.21
C ASN A 203 2.42 0.41 10.84
N ARG A 204 1.99 -0.30 11.87
CA ARG A 204 1.10 -1.46 11.77
C ARG A 204 -0.22 -1.19 12.48
N ALA A 205 -1.25 -1.93 12.12
CA ALA A 205 -2.55 -1.85 12.79
C ALA A 205 -2.52 -2.43 14.20
N PHE A 206 -1.62 -3.37 14.45
CA PHE A 206 -1.38 -3.99 15.75
C PHE A 206 0.11 -4.22 15.94
N GLU A 207 0.66 -3.76 17.06
CA GLU A 207 2.05 -3.93 17.44
C GLU A 207 2.14 -4.65 18.76
N PHE A 208 3.12 -5.55 18.88
CA PHE A 208 3.47 -6.25 20.11
C PHE A 208 4.98 -6.30 20.28
N ASP A 209 5.38 -6.40 21.54
CA ASP A 209 6.76 -6.58 21.97
C ASP A 209 6.74 -7.51 23.18
N PHE A 210 7.34 -8.67 23.05
CA PHE A 210 7.37 -9.69 24.09
C PHE A 210 8.80 -10.13 24.36
N HIS A 211 9.24 -10.05 25.59
CA HIS A 211 10.62 -10.15 26.00
C HIS A 211 10.80 -11.09 27.22
N PRO A 212 10.71 -12.41 27.06
CA PRO A 212 11.02 -13.34 28.11
C PRO A 212 12.52 -13.37 28.39
N GLN A 213 12.89 -13.28 29.66
CA GLN A 213 14.26 -13.36 30.19
C GLN A 213 14.34 -14.40 31.29
N TYR A 214 15.47 -15.08 31.38
CA TYR A 214 15.80 -16.04 32.43
C TYR A 214 17.24 -15.85 32.85
#